data_6dbd9fce4e5cb193db981071ea692eba
#
_entry.id   6dbd9fce4e5cb193db981071ea692eba
#
_cell.length_a   1.000
_cell.length_b   1.000
_cell.length_c   1.000
_cell.angle_alpha   90.00
_cell.angle_beta   90.00
_cell.angle_gamma   90.00
#
_symmetry.space_group_name_H-M   'P 1'
#
loop_
_entity.id
_entity.type
_entity.pdbx_description
1 polymer ?
#
loop_
_entity_poly.entity_id
_entity_poly.type
_entity_poly.pdbx_seq_one_letter_code
_entity_poly.pdbx_strand_id
1 'polypeptide(L)'
;MTYHSMKSKYMAVIPFLFAFGVLLISGCSVTTQKSTSSQENMLEIIIGSDDFPPFNYSDENGEPAGIDVDIANEALGRLGYKPVFTKIVWDDKDKDLENKEIDCLWGCFSMDGRENDYKWAGPYMVSRQVVAVNKNSNIKKLSDLSGKVIAVQASTKPEDIFLDRMS
;
A
#
# COMPACT_ATOMS: atom_id res chain seq x y z
N MET A 1 -10.80 -59.28 60.29
CA MET A 1 -11.34 -57.94 60.37
C MET A 1 -12.38 -57.80 59.24
N THR A 2 -13.61 -57.83 59.64
CA THR A 2 -14.79 -57.94 58.81
C THR A 2 -15.29 -56.51 58.46
N TYR A 3 -15.41 -56.21 57.19
CA TYR A 3 -16.00 -54.93 56.70
C TYR A 3 -17.41 -55.20 56.24
N HIS A 4 -18.36 -54.56 56.91
CA HIS A 4 -19.78 -54.72 56.68
C HIS A 4 -20.26 -53.84 55.48
N SER A 5 -20.93 -54.42 54.52
CA SER A 5 -21.63 -53.78 53.44
C SER A 5 -22.94 -53.15 53.96
N MET A 6 -23.10 -51.85 53.78
CA MET A 6 -24.37 -51.17 53.96
C MET A 6 -24.94 -50.80 52.60
N LYS A 7 -25.97 -51.50 52.16
CA LYS A 7 -26.78 -51.20 50.97
C LYS A 7 -27.67 -50.00 51.25
N SER A 8 -27.47 -48.93 50.53
CA SER A 8 -28.31 -47.72 50.52
C SER A 8 -29.55 -47.94 49.67
N LYS A 9 -30.74 -47.72 50.28
CA LYS A 9 -32.10 -47.83 49.71
C LYS A 9 -32.63 -46.51 49.14
N TYR A 10 -31.87 -45.82 48.28
CA TYR A 10 -32.41 -44.63 47.58
C TYR A 10 -32.15 -44.71 46.11
N MET A 11 -32.93 -45.57 45.48
CA MET A 11 -32.99 -45.64 44.03
C MET A 11 -34.46 -45.62 43.63
N ALA A 12 -35.00 -44.44 43.33
CA ALA A 12 -36.24 -44.34 42.52
C ALA A 12 -36.95 -42.94 42.52
N VAL A 13 -36.27 -41.82 42.69
CA VAL A 13 -37.01 -40.51 42.60
C VAL A 13 -36.36 -39.44 41.68
N ILE A 14 -35.34 -39.73 40.90
CA ILE A 14 -34.64 -38.67 40.14
C ILE A 14 -34.62 -38.90 38.60
N PRO A 15 -35.58 -39.41 37.92
CA PRO A 15 -35.58 -39.25 36.48
C PRO A 15 -36.67 -38.27 35.91
N PHE A 16 -37.41 -37.56 36.78
CA PHE A 16 -38.55 -36.78 36.22
C PHE A 16 -38.39 -35.26 36.28
N LEU A 17 -37.30 -34.75 36.79
CA LEU A 17 -37.03 -33.29 36.88
C LEU A 17 -35.97 -32.76 35.91
N PHE A 18 -35.41 -33.64 35.06
CA PHE A 18 -34.39 -33.23 34.06
C PHE A 18 -34.93 -33.01 32.63
N ALA A 19 -36.21 -33.28 32.39
CA ALA A 19 -36.82 -33.15 31.05
C ALA A 19 -37.41 -31.76 30.75
N PHE A 20 -37.37 -30.81 31.69
CA PHE A 20 -38.00 -29.49 31.48
C PHE A 20 -37.02 -28.31 31.42
N GLY A 21 -35.72 -28.55 31.52
CA GLY A 21 -34.68 -27.51 31.56
C GLY A 21 -33.90 -27.27 30.29
N VAL A 22 -34.17 -27.99 29.17
CA VAL A 22 -33.31 -27.95 27.96
C VAL A 22 -33.90 -27.13 26.80
N LEU A 23 -34.99 -26.41 27.01
CA LEU A 23 -35.71 -25.75 25.89
C LEU A 23 -35.58 -24.23 25.84
N LEU A 24 -34.66 -23.59 26.52
CA LEU A 24 -34.46 -22.12 26.47
C LEU A 24 -33.01 -21.67 26.26
N ILE A 25 -32.17 -22.45 25.58
CA ILE A 25 -30.89 -21.95 25.05
C ILE A 25 -30.96 -22.03 23.52
N SER A 26 -31.92 -21.30 22.92
CA SER A 26 -31.74 -20.82 21.56
C SER A 26 -30.74 -19.66 21.63
N GLY A 27 -29.46 -20.01 21.82
CA GLY A 27 -28.36 -19.10 21.70
C GLY A 27 -28.36 -18.59 20.25
N CYS A 28 -28.65 -17.30 20.08
CA CYS A 28 -28.25 -16.58 18.88
C CYS A 28 -26.76 -16.82 18.68
N SER A 29 -26.43 -17.73 17.80
CA SER A 29 -25.11 -17.77 17.17
C SER A 29 -25.02 -16.49 16.36
N VAL A 30 -24.45 -15.43 16.96
CA VAL A 30 -23.93 -14.31 16.21
C VAL A 30 -22.79 -14.87 15.37
N THR A 31 -23.14 -15.33 14.17
CA THR A 31 -22.15 -15.61 13.16
C THR A 31 -21.55 -14.26 12.78
N THR A 32 -20.41 -13.94 13.36
CA THR A 32 -19.58 -12.87 12.86
C THR A 32 -19.17 -13.29 11.45
N GLN A 33 -19.99 -12.93 10.47
CA GLN A 33 -19.59 -12.96 9.08
C GLN A 33 -18.44 -11.95 8.95
N LYS A 34 -17.23 -12.46 8.99
CA LYS A 34 -16.04 -11.74 8.55
C LYS A 34 -16.34 -11.35 7.10
N SER A 35 -16.56 -10.07 6.87
CA SER A 35 -16.80 -9.48 5.56
C SER A 35 -15.54 -9.63 4.68
N THR A 36 -15.34 -10.83 4.15
CA THR A 36 -14.21 -11.16 3.25
C THR A 36 -14.67 -11.13 1.78
N SER A 37 -15.93 -10.80 1.49
CA SER A 37 -16.49 -10.96 0.14
C SER A 37 -16.57 -9.70 -0.72
N SER A 38 -16.12 -8.54 -0.22
CA SER A 38 -16.19 -7.29 -1.01
C SER A 38 -14.90 -6.96 -1.79
N GLN A 39 -13.79 -7.62 -1.51
CA GLN A 39 -12.52 -7.36 -2.21
C GLN A 39 -12.31 -8.19 -3.49
N GLU A 40 -13.03 -9.31 -3.64
CA GLU A 40 -12.84 -10.22 -4.80
C GLU A 40 -13.38 -9.69 -6.14
N ASN A 41 -14.17 -8.59 -6.15
CA ASN A 41 -14.79 -8.02 -7.35
C ASN A 41 -14.44 -6.55 -7.60
N MET A 42 -13.39 -6.02 -6.95
CA MET A 42 -12.95 -4.66 -7.23
C MET A 42 -12.18 -4.63 -8.55
N LEU A 43 -12.49 -3.65 -9.40
CA LEU A 43 -11.70 -3.41 -10.60
C LEU A 43 -10.28 -2.97 -10.19
N GLU A 44 -9.30 -3.58 -10.81
CA GLU A 44 -7.89 -3.26 -10.57
C GLU A 44 -7.49 -2.01 -11.35
N ILE A 45 -6.62 -1.21 -10.75
CA ILE A 45 -5.90 -0.09 -11.38
C ILE A 45 -4.41 -0.42 -11.29
N ILE A 46 -3.79 -0.62 -12.43
CA ILE A 46 -2.37 -0.94 -12.52
C ILE A 46 -1.56 0.36 -12.46
N ILE A 47 -0.77 0.50 -11.41
CA ILE A 47 0.03 1.69 -11.11
C ILE A 47 1.50 1.40 -11.43
N GLY A 48 2.07 2.12 -12.38
CA GLY A 48 3.49 2.07 -12.66
C GLY A 48 4.29 2.99 -11.73
N SER A 49 5.32 2.47 -11.09
CA SER A 49 6.27 3.24 -10.29
C SER A 49 7.66 2.60 -10.32
N ASP A 50 8.69 3.38 -10.01
CA ASP A 50 10.03 2.88 -9.70
C ASP A 50 10.25 2.86 -8.17
N ASP A 51 11.39 2.32 -7.72
CA ASP A 51 11.71 2.33 -6.29
C ASP A 51 12.20 3.72 -5.86
N PHE A 52 11.42 4.39 -5.01
CA PHE A 52 11.74 5.71 -4.47
C PHE A 52 11.38 5.84 -2.98
N PRO A 53 12.13 5.17 -2.07
CA PRO A 53 11.87 5.27 -0.64
C PRO A 53 12.01 6.71 -0.11
N PRO A 54 11.15 7.14 0.83
CA PRO A 54 10.11 6.38 1.55
C PRO A 54 8.73 6.43 0.87
N PHE A 55 8.61 6.87 -0.38
CA PHE A 55 7.34 7.13 -1.03
C PHE A 55 6.74 5.86 -1.64
N ASN A 56 7.50 5.15 -2.44
CA ASN A 56 7.11 3.87 -3.05
C ASN A 56 8.36 2.98 -3.17
N TYR A 57 8.25 1.76 -2.71
CA TYR A 57 9.33 0.77 -2.73
C TYR A 57 8.76 -0.62 -2.43
N SER A 58 9.56 -1.65 -2.63
CA SER A 58 9.22 -2.99 -2.15
C SER A 58 9.80 -3.20 -0.76
N ASP A 59 8.98 -3.70 0.17
CA ASP A 59 9.41 -4.05 1.52
C ASP A 59 10.30 -5.32 1.53
N GLU A 60 10.65 -5.81 2.73
CA GLU A 60 11.48 -7.01 2.92
C GLU A 60 10.81 -8.30 2.41
N ASN A 61 9.48 -8.30 2.25
CA ASN A 61 8.71 -9.40 1.72
C ASN A 61 8.47 -9.29 0.20
N GLY A 62 8.89 -8.18 -0.41
CA GLY A 62 8.63 -7.86 -1.80
C GLY A 62 7.28 -7.18 -2.05
N GLU A 63 6.55 -6.81 -0.99
CA GLU A 63 5.25 -6.16 -1.11
C GLU A 63 5.39 -4.64 -1.29
N PRO A 64 4.49 -4.00 -2.07
CA PRO A 64 4.49 -2.55 -2.23
C PRO A 64 4.29 -1.84 -0.88
N ALA A 65 5.15 -0.86 -0.60
CA ALA A 65 5.12 -0.09 0.64
C ALA A 65 5.52 1.37 0.41
N GLY A 66 5.13 2.25 1.32
CA GLY A 66 5.49 3.67 1.31
C GLY A 66 4.31 4.61 1.30
N ILE A 67 4.60 5.91 1.40
CA ILE A 67 3.60 6.96 1.53
C ILE A 67 2.64 6.98 0.34
N ASP A 68 3.15 6.85 -0.87
CA ASP A 68 2.34 6.86 -2.10
C ASP A 68 1.46 5.62 -2.19
N VAL A 69 1.98 4.47 -1.74
CA VAL A 69 1.23 3.21 -1.68
C VAL A 69 0.05 3.33 -0.71
N ASP A 70 0.28 3.90 0.48
CA ASP A 70 -0.78 4.12 1.47
C ASP A 70 -1.86 5.08 0.96
N ILE A 71 -1.45 6.19 0.33
CA ILE A 71 -2.39 7.16 -0.26
C ILE A 71 -3.20 6.53 -1.40
N ALA A 72 -2.56 5.77 -2.29
CA ALA A 72 -3.24 5.11 -3.40
C ALA A 72 -4.23 4.06 -2.91
N ASN A 73 -3.85 3.23 -1.94
CA ASN A 73 -4.73 2.24 -1.33
C ASN A 73 -5.98 2.90 -0.74
N GLU A 74 -5.80 3.97 0.02
CA GLU A 74 -6.92 4.69 0.64
C GLU A 74 -7.79 5.41 -0.41
N ALA A 75 -7.19 6.13 -1.35
CA ALA A 75 -7.92 6.90 -2.34
C ALA A 75 -8.71 6.01 -3.31
N LEU A 76 -8.07 5.00 -3.88
CA LEU A 76 -8.70 4.07 -4.82
C LEU A 76 -9.67 3.14 -4.12
N GLY A 77 -9.35 2.69 -2.90
CA GLY A 77 -10.26 1.87 -2.10
C GLY A 77 -11.58 2.57 -1.80
N ARG A 78 -11.58 3.88 -1.50
CA ARG A 78 -12.81 4.68 -1.33
C ARG A 78 -13.64 4.77 -2.61
N LEU A 79 -13.02 4.68 -3.76
CA LEU A 79 -13.67 4.70 -5.07
C LEU A 79 -14.10 3.32 -5.55
N GLY A 80 -13.84 2.26 -4.79
CA GLY A 80 -14.17 0.88 -5.14
C GLY A 80 -13.20 0.23 -6.12
N TYR A 81 -11.97 0.74 -6.20
CA TYR A 81 -10.89 0.14 -7.00
C TYR A 81 -9.83 -0.52 -6.10
N LYS A 82 -9.13 -1.49 -6.68
CA LYS A 82 -7.97 -2.13 -6.05
C LYS A 82 -6.70 -1.66 -6.76
N PRO A 83 -5.79 -0.93 -6.11
CA PRO A 83 -4.49 -0.61 -6.70
C PRO A 83 -3.61 -1.85 -6.79
N VAL A 84 -2.91 -1.97 -7.93
CA VAL A 84 -1.90 -3.00 -8.18
C VAL A 84 -0.62 -2.28 -8.61
N PHE A 85 0.39 -2.28 -7.75
CA PHE A 85 1.64 -1.62 -8.04
C PHE A 85 2.53 -2.51 -8.90
N THR A 86 3.05 -1.96 -9.99
CA THR A 86 3.97 -2.62 -10.91
C THR A 86 5.25 -1.80 -11.01
N LYS A 87 6.38 -2.44 -10.75
CA LYS A 87 7.67 -1.81 -10.94
C LYS A 87 7.98 -1.70 -12.42
N ILE A 88 8.27 -0.48 -12.87
CA ILE A 88 8.61 -0.16 -14.26
C ILE A 88 10.05 0.36 -14.36
N VAL A 89 10.59 0.35 -15.57
CA VAL A 89 11.77 1.12 -15.92
C VAL A 89 11.30 2.55 -16.18
N TRP A 90 11.74 3.51 -15.36
CA TRP A 90 11.22 4.87 -15.40
C TRP A 90 11.34 5.55 -16.78
N ASP A 91 12.35 5.20 -17.53
CA ASP A 91 12.58 5.73 -18.89
C ASP A 91 11.53 5.24 -19.90
N ASP A 92 10.95 4.07 -19.68
CA ASP A 92 9.90 3.48 -20.52
C ASP A 92 8.46 3.87 -20.10
N LYS A 93 8.27 4.67 -19.05
CA LYS A 93 6.96 5.00 -18.45
C LYS A 93 5.88 5.46 -19.42
N ASP A 94 6.27 6.25 -20.42
CA ASP A 94 5.33 6.80 -21.43
C ASP A 94 4.85 5.70 -22.37
N LYS A 95 5.77 4.83 -22.79
CA LYS A 95 5.47 3.67 -23.61
C LYS A 95 4.56 2.67 -22.89
N ASP A 96 4.80 2.44 -21.59
CA ASP A 96 3.98 1.54 -20.79
C ASP A 96 2.55 2.08 -20.64
N LEU A 97 2.38 3.41 -20.50
CA LEU A 97 1.07 4.07 -20.52
C LEU A 97 0.39 3.96 -21.90
N GLU A 98 1.11 4.25 -22.97
CA GLU A 98 0.58 4.18 -24.34
C GLU A 98 0.13 2.78 -24.72
N ASN A 99 0.91 1.77 -24.34
CA ASN A 99 0.62 0.36 -24.57
C ASN A 99 -0.45 -0.19 -23.63
N LYS A 100 -0.88 0.57 -22.61
CA LYS A 100 -1.83 0.14 -21.57
C LYS A 100 -1.29 -1.03 -20.73
N GLU A 101 0.02 -1.11 -20.56
CA GLU A 101 0.67 -2.03 -19.63
C GLU A 101 0.47 -1.58 -18.18
N ILE A 102 0.27 -0.25 -18.00
CA ILE A 102 -0.15 0.41 -16.77
C ILE A 102 -1.31 1.37 -17.06
N ASP A 103 -2.17 1.61 -16.06
CA ASP A 103 -3.28 2.54 -16.16
C ASP A 103 -2.87 3.97 -15.77
N CYS A 104 -1.92 4.10 -14.85
CA CYS A 104 -1.40 5.40 -14.41
C CYS A 104 0.01 5.29 -13.84
N LEU A 105 0.66 6.44 -13.72
CA LEU A 105 1.92 6.62 -13.01
C LEU A 105 1.64 7.25 -11.64
N TRP A 106 2.22 6.68 -10.59
CA TRP A 106 2.12 7.24 -9.24
C TRP A 106 3.43 6.99 -8.47
N GLY A 107 4.16 8.05 -8.18
CA GLY A 107 5.44 7.95 -7.49
C GLY A 107 6.23 9.24 -7.59
N CYS A 108 5.86 10.28 -6.84
CA CYS A 108 6.55 11.58 -6.81
C CYS A 108 6.80 12.21 -8.18
N PHE A 109 5.94 11.91 -9.16
CA PHE A 109 6.08 12.41 -10.52
C PHE A 109 5.73 13.90 -10.58
N SER A 110 6.71 14.73 -11.00
CA SER A 110 6.54 16.17 -11.06
C SER A 110 5.66 16.58 -12.23
N MET A 111 4.59 17.33 -11.93
CA MET A 111 3.72 17.95 -12.92
C MET A 111 4.36 19.18 -13.58
N ASP A 112 5.29 19.84 -12.88
CA ASP A 112 5.92 21.10 -13.29
C ASP A 112 6.62 20.99 -14.66
N GLY A 113 6.16 21.79 -15.63
CA GLY A 113 6.62 21.77 -17.03
C GLY A 113 6.13 20.59 -17.88
N ARG A 114 5.17 19.80 -17.35
CA ARG A 114 4.55 18.65 -18.04
C ARG A 114 3.02 18.69 -17.95
N GLU A 115 2.47 19.87 -17.69
CA GLU A 115 1.03 20.07 -17.45
C GLU A 115 0.17 19.61 -18.62
N ASN A 116 0.70 19.68 -19.85
CA ASN A 116 0.01 19.30 -21.07
C ASN A 116 0.34 17.89 -21.58
N ASP A 117 1.33 17.21 -21.00
CA ASP A 117 1.80 15.91 -21.49
C ASP A 117 0.95 14.76 -20.94
N TYR A 118 0.28 14.98 -19.80
CA TYR A 118 -0.53 13.98 -19.13
C TYR A 118 -1.87 14.54 -18.66
N LYS A 119 -2.79 13.64 -18.32
CA LYS A 119 -3.97 13.99 -17.53
C LYS A 119 -3.62 13.80 -16.05
N TRP A 120 -3.66 14.88 -15.29
CA TRP A 120 -3.26 14.90 -13.90
C TRP A 120 -4.43 14.78 -12.94
N ALA A 121 -4.26 13.98 -11.89
CA ALA A 121 -5.10 13.95 -10.71
C ALA A 121 -4.27 14.43 -9.51
N GLY A 122 -4.59 15.58 -8.95
CA GLY A 122 -3.81 16.19 -7.89
C GLY A 122 -3.39 17.63 -8.24
N PRO A 123 -2.33 18.20 -7.64
CA PRO A 123 -1.24 17.55 -6.87
C PRO A 123 -1.67 17.10 -5.47
N TYR A 124 -1.16 15.97 -5.01
CA TYR A 124 -1.40 15.48 -3.64
C TYR A 124 -0.23 15.79 -2.69
N MET A 125 0.92 16.17 -3.22
CA MET A 125 2.13 16.50 -2.47
C MET A 125 2.93 17.59 -3.16
N VAL A 126 3.73 18.33 -2.39
CA VAL A 126 4.69 19.33 -2.91
C VAL A 126 6.09 18.94 -2.43
N SER A 127 7.05 18.89 -3.34
CA SER A 127 8.46 18.62 -3.04
C SER A 127 9.37 19.72 -3.62
N ARG A 128 10.64 19.66 -3.25
CA ARG A 128 11.67 20.56 -3.79
C ARG A 128 12.80 19.75 -4.37
N GLN A 129 13.28 20.14 -5.55
CA GLN A 129 14.50 19.59 -6.11
C GLN A 129 15.71 20.15 -5.37
N VAL A 130 16.59 19.27 -4.92
CA VAL A 130 17.81 19.64 -4.18
C VAL A 130 19.00 18.86 -4.76
N VAL A 131 20.19 19.42 -4.60
CA VAL A 131 21.43 18.73 -4.93
C VAL A 131 22.06 18.23 -3.63
N ALA A 132 22.21 16.92 -3.51
CA ALA A 132 22.94 16.32 -2.40
C ALA A 132 24.43 16.33 -2.71
N VAL A 133 25.23 16.81 -1.75
CA VAL A 133 26.69 16.85 -1.87
C VAL A 133 27.36 16.23 -0.66
N ASN A 134 28.61 15.79 -0.81
CA ASN A 134 29.37 15.32 0.35
C ASN A 134 29.47 16.43 1.41
N LYS A 135 29.18 16.10 2.66
CA LYS A 135 29.17 17.06 3.79
C LYS A 135 30.52 17.78 4.00
N ASN A 136 31.62 17.17 3.54
CA ASN A 136 32.95 17.72 3.64
C ASN A 136 33.39 18.47 2.36
N SER A 137 32.49 18.59 1.35
CA SER A 137 32.79 19.36 0.14
C SER A 137 32.71 20.86 0.41
N ASN A 138 33.34 21.65 -0.45
CA ASN A 138 33.23 23.10 -0.43
C ASN A 138 32.03 23.64 -1.22
N ILE A 139 31.12 22.73 -1.70
CA ILE A 139 29.93 23.09 -2.47
C ILE A 139 28.84 23.56 -1.48
N LYS A 140 28.45 24.84 -1.57
CA LYS A 140 27.45 25.45 -0.69
C LYS A 140 26.28 26.09 -1.44
N LYS A 141 26.44 26.34 -2.73
CA LYS A 141 25.44 26.92 -3.64
C LYS A 141 25.57 26.36 -5.02
N LEU A 142 24.53 26.50 -5.85
CA LEU A 142 24.48 25.92 -7.20
C LEU A 142 25.63 26.37 -8.10
N SER A 143 26.11 27.63 -7.96
CA SER A 143 27.24 28.11 -8.74
C SER A 143 28.56 27.36 -8.47
N ASP A 144 28.69 26.69 -7.33
CA ASP A 144 29.87 25.93 -6.96
C ASP A 144 29.92 24.57 -7.69
N LEU A 145 28.85 24.23 -8.41
CA LEU A 145 28.76 23.02 -9.24
C LEU A 145 29.44 23.17 -10.60
N SER A 146 29.86 24.38 -10.97
CA SER A 146 30.57 24.62 -12.23
C SER A 146 31.79 23.70 -12.37
N GLY A 147 31.87 22.98 -13.49
CA GLY A 147 32.94 22.01 -13.77
C GLY A 147 32.88 20.73 -12.92
N LYS A 148 31.77 20.46 -12.23
CA LYS A 148 31.58 19.22 -11.47
C LYS A 148 30.76 18.21 -12.26
N VAL A 149 30.97 16.94 -11.94
CA VAL A 149 30.13 15.85 -12.46
C VAL A 149 28.91 15.72 -11.57
N ILE A 150 27.72 15.76 -12.16
CA ILE A 150 26.44 15.65 -11.46
C ILE A 150 25.75 14.40 -11.96
N ALA A 151 25.32 13.54 -11.04
CA ALA A 151 24.51 12.36 -11.36
C ALA A 151 23.02 12.72 -11.20
N VAL A 152 22.23 12.40 -12.21
CA VAL A 152 20.77 12.52 -12.22
C VAL A 152 20.17 11.25 -12.80
N GLN A 153 18.93 10.96 -12.41
CA GLN A 153 18.17 9.90 -13.07
C GLN A 153 17.65 10.42 -14.41
N ALA A 154 17.74 9.61 -15.46
CA ALA A 154 17.23 9.94 -16.78
C ALA A 154 15.72 10.14 -16.77
N SER A 155 15.20 10.95 -17.70
CA SER A 155 13.77 11.26 -17.88
C SER A 155 13.09 11.84 -16.63
N THR A 156 13.88 12.55 -15.80
CA THR A 156 13.40 13.21 -14.57
C THR A 156 13.53 14.74 -14.65
N LYS A 157 12.78 15.43 -13.77
CA LYS A 157 12.84 16.90 -13.68
C LYS A 157 14.24 17.46 -13.37
N PRO A 158 15.07 16.85 -12.51
CA PRO A 158 16.45 17.28 -12.34
C PRO A 158 17.29 17.25 -13.63
N GLU A 159 17.11 16.27 -14.49
CA GLU A 159 17.80 16.20 -15.78
C GLU A 159 17.40 17.40 -16.64
N ASP A 160 16.12 17.66 -16.82
CA ASP A 160 15.61 18.82 -17.60
C ASP A 160 16.24 20.13 -17.09
N ILE A 161 16.22 20.36 -15.76
CA ILE A 161 16.76 21.58 -15.14
C ILE A 161 18.25 21.76 -15.46
N PHE A 162 19.04 20.68 -15.48
CA PHE A 162 20.46 20.78 -15.77
C PHE A 162 20.75 20.90 -17.27
N LEU A 163 20.03 20.21 -18.13
CA LEU A 163 20.19 20.29 -19.57
C LEU A 163 19.78 21.66 -20.10
N ASP A 164 18.64 22.20 -19.66
CA ASP A 164 18.15 23.54 -20.09
C ASP A 164 19.09 24.67 -19.66
N ARG A 165 19.84 24.50 -18.55
CA ARG A 165 20.80 25.53 -18.09
C ARG A 165 22.19 25.38 -18.67
N MET A 166 22.47 24.29 -19.34
CA MET A 166 23.75 24.03 -19.98
C MET A 166 23.72 24.29 -21.48
N SER A 167 22.55 24.46 -22.08
CA SER A 167 22.32 24.90 -23.46
C SER A 167 22.25 26.43 -23.56
#